data_fe17fac7ea21e976f798962242f562c2
#
_entry.id   fe17fac7ea21e976f798962242f562c2
#
_cell.length_a   1.000
_cell.length_b   1.000
_cell.length_c   1.000
_cell.angle_alpha   90.00
_cell.angle_beta   90.00
_cell.angle_gamma   90.00
#
_symmetry.space_group_name_H-M   'P 1'
#
loop_
_entity.id
_entity.type
_entity.pdbx_description
1 polymer ?
#
loop_
_entity_poly.entity_id
_entity_poly.type
_entity_poly.pdbx_seq_one_letter_code
_entity_poly.pdbx_strand_id
1 'polypeptide(L)'
;YKPVSHNEGAATYFREMLRLVMNARPPKRSQFYNEWDYDQAVEEYNENPLYGWCHKNRKADGTPYNIYRDGLKIYTTINSVMQTYAEQAVQRQMEKEIQPKMDAQFRATKTLFVDADKEERDRIMRHAVRYSDRYREMKHAGAGEKEINAAFDKPCNMRVFTYKGERDTLMTPRDSILHHKRIMRAAMVSLDPATGFVKAYVGGPNFRYFKYDMAKQGKRQIGSTIKPFVYTFAIDHLGLTPCTMVPNLPTTIETANGTAWSPKEAGNVEYDGVLHPLKWGLARSRNN
;
A
#
# COMPACT_ATOMS: atom_id res chain seq x y z
N TYR A 1 -5.98 25.63 -24.00
CA TYR A 1 -6.00 24.30 -23.42
C TYR A 1 -5.11 24.30 -22.17
N LYS A 2 -5.70 24.05 -20.99
CA LYS A 2 -4.92 23.81 -19.76
C LYS A 2 -4.65 22.30 -19.68
N PRO A 3 -3.41 21.82 -19.78
CA PRO A 3 -3.14 20.41 -19.62
C PRO A 3 -3.49 20.00 -18.18
N VAL A 4 -4.40 19.02 -18.05
CA VAL A 4 -4.73 18.44 -16.73
C VAL A 4 -3.67 17.40 -16.40
N SER A 5 -2.94 17.61 -15.29
CA SER A 5 -1.97 16.64 -14.80
C SER A 5 -2.68 15.37 -14.35
N HIS A 6 -2.17 14.20 -14.78
CA HIS A 6 -2.67 12.91 -14.30
C HIS A 6 -2.41 12.68 -12.79
N ASN A 7 -1.58 13.51 -12.16
CA ASN A 7 -1.31 13.49 -10.73
C ASN A 7 -2.39 14.19 -9.89
N GLU A 8 -3.40 14.81 -10.52
CA GLU A 8 -4.42 15.62 -9.88
C GLU A 8 -5.83 15.09 -10.22
N GLY A 9 -6.83 15.50 -9.43
CA GLY A 9 -8.23 15.10 -9.57
C GLY A 9 -8.57 13.82 -8.79
N ALA A 10 -9.81 13.34 -8.94
CA ALA A 10 -10.32 12.19 -8.21
C ALA A 10 -9.66 10.86 -8.61
N ALA A 11 -9.54 9.94 -7.68
CA ALA A 11 -9.09 8.57 -7.86
C ALA A 11 -7.72 8.45 -8.58
N THR A 12 -6.75 9.32 -8.23
CA THR A 12 -5.44 9.39 -8.92
C THR A 12 -4.68 8.06 -8.90
N TYR A 13 -4.67 7.35 -7.77
CA TYR A 13 -4.02 6.04 -7.64
C TYR A 13 -4.71 4.99 -8.51
N PHE A 14 -6.04 4.97 -8.52
CA PHE A 14 -6.80 4.05 -9.38
C PHE A 14 -6.52 4.30 -10.87
N ARG A 15 -6.53 5.58 -11.29
CA ARG A 15 -6.21 5.94 -12.68
C ARG A 15 -4.79 5.53 -13.07
N GLU A 16 -3.82 5.69 -12.17
CA GLU A 16 -2.44 5.25 -12.42
C GLU A 16 -2.34 3.73 -12.48
N MET A 17 -3.00 3.02 -11.57
CA MET A 17 -3.08 1.56 -11.61
C MET A 17 -3.65 1.08 -12.95
N LEU A 18 -4.77 1.68 -13.38
CA LEU A 18 -5.40 1.35 -14.65
C LEU A 18 -4.48 1.62 -15.85
N ARG A 19 -3.78 2.76 -15.83
CA ARG A 19 -2.78 3.11 -16.84
C ARG A 19 -1.67 2.05 -16.94
N LEU A 20 -1.15 1.61 -15.80
CA LEU A 20 -0.09 0.59 -15.74
C LEU A 20 -0.59 -0.75 -16.28
N VAL A 21 -1.79 -1.18 -15.86
CA VAL A 21 -2.41 -2.42 -16.31
C VAL A 21 -2.66 -2.41 -17.81
N MET A 22 -3.28 -1.35 -18.34
CA MET A 22 -3.59 -1.24 -19.78
C MET A 22 -2.34 -1.17 -20.67
N ASN A 23 -1.23 -0.64 -20.16
CA ASN A 23 0.05 -0.57 -20.88
C ASN A 23 1.02 -1.72 -20.51
N ALA A 24 0.58 -2.69 -19.70
CA ALA A 24 1.44 -3.80 -19.32
C ALA A 24 1.96 -4.57 -20.54
N ARG A 25 3.19 -5.05 -20.44
CA ARG A 25 3.80 -5.96 -21.41
C ARG A 25 3.80 -7.39 -20.86
N PRO A 26 3.92 -8.41 -21.71
CA PRO A 26 4.04 -9.77 -21.23
C PRO A 26 5.12 -9.88 -20.15
N PRO A 27 4.84 -10.58 -19.06
CA PRO A 27 5.81 -10.80 -17.99
C PRO A 27 7.08 -11.49 -18.52
N LYS A 28 8.24 -11.11 -17.98
CA LYS A 28 9.52 -11.78 -18.28
C LYS A 28 9.99 -12.51 -17.03
N ARG A 29 10.44 -13.75 -17.17
CA ARG A 29 10.92 -14.58 -16.05
C ARG A 29 11.93 -13.88 -15.15
N SER A 30 12.82 -13.06 -15.74
CA SER A 30 13.84 -12.29 -15.02
C SER A 30 13.32 -11.21 -14.06
N GLN A 31 12.03 -10.91 -14.10
CA GLN A 31 11.38 -9.91 -13.22
C GLN A 31 10.87 -10.52 -11.91
N PHE A 32 10.90 -11.84 -11.77
CA PHE A 32 10.31 -12.57 -10.65
C PHE A 32 11.36 -13.42 -9.92
N TYR A 33 11.22 -13.47 -8.60
CA TYR A 33 12.13 -14.21 -7.75
C TYR A 33 11.92 -15.73 -7.84
N ASN A 34 10.67 -16.17 -7.94
CA ASN A 34 10.31 -17.59 -8.02
C ASN A 34 9.41 -17.88 -9.23
N GLU A 35 9.25 -19.17 -9.55
CA GLU A 35 8.44 -19.64 -10.68
C GLU A 35 6.95 -19.39 -10.47
N TRP A 36 6.46 -19.63 -9.26
CA TRP A 36 5.05 -19.46 -8.95
C TRP A 36 4.56 -18.01 -9.19
N ASP A 37 5.31 -17.01 -8.73
CA ASP A 37 4.97 -15.58 -8.96
C ASP A 37 4.99 -15.24 -10.47
N TYR A 38 5.91 -15.85 -11.22
CA TYR A 38 5.98 -15.67 -12.68
C TYR A 38 4.77 -16.28 -13.38
N ASP A 39 4.42 -17.54 -13.05
CA ASP A 39 3.29 -18.25 -13.64
C ASP A 39 1.97 -17.52 -13.37
N GLN A 40 1.76 -17.07 -12.14
CA GLN A 40 0.60 -16.25 -11.77
C GLN A 40 0.52 -14.95 -12.59
N ALA A 41 1.65 -14.27 -12.80
CA ALA A 41 1.68 -13.05 -13.60
C ALA A 41 1.41 -13.31 -15.08
N VAL A 42 1.87 -14.44 -15.61
CA VAL A 42 1.60 -14.88 -17.00
C VAL A 42 0.12 -15.23 -17.16
N GLU A 43 -0.45 -15.96 -16.22
CA GLU A 43 -1.86 -16.32 -16.21
C GLU A 43 -2.73 -15.06 -16.15
N GLU A 44 -2.46 -14.14 -15.20
CA GLU A 44 -3.18 -12.88 -15.08
C GLU A 44 -3.06 -12.03 -16.36
N TYR A 45 -1.87 -11.95 -16.96
CA TYR A 45 -1.69 -11.23 -18.22
C TYR A 45 -2.50 -11.84 -19.36
N ASN A 46 -2.59 -13.15 -19.46
CA ASN A 46 -3.29 -13.84 -20.54
C ASN A 46 -4.81 -13.80 -20.37
N GLU A 47 -5.29 -14.06 -19.16
CA GLU A 47 -6.72 -14.21 -18.87
C GLU A 47 -7.43 -12.88 -18.64
N ASN A 48 -6.75 -11.90 -18.06
CA ASN A 48 -7.36 -10.61 -17.82
C ASN A 48 -7.27 -9.72 -19.07
N PRO A 49 -8.41 -9.38 -19.73
CA PRO A 49 -8.40 -8.61 -20.95
C PRO A 49 -7.87 -7.18 -20.80
N LEU A 50 -7.82 -6.63 -19.58
CA LEU A 50 -7.28 -5.30 -19.32
C LEU A 50 -5.76 -5.27 -19.34
N TYR A 51 -5.08 -6.36 -18.96
CA TYR A 51 -3.62 -6.41 -18.95
C TYR A 51 -3.08 -6.35 -20.37
N GLY A 52 -2.31 -5.29 -20.63
CA GLY A 52 -1.73 -5.03 -21.94
C GLY A 52 -2.77 -4.65 -23.01
N TRP A 53 -3.96 -4.21 -22.63
CA TRP A 53 -5.04 -3.88 -23.56
C TRP A 53 -4.56 -2.98 -24.72
N CYS A 54 -3.76 -1.96 -24.42
CA CYS A 54 -3.21 -1.05 -25.44
C CYS A 54 -2.30 -1.74 -26.47
N HIS A 55 -1.69 -2.86 -26.10
CA HIS A 55 -0.81 -3.64 -26.98
C HIS A 55 -1.50 -4.83 -27.63
N LYS A 56 -2.46 -5.45 -26.95
CA LYS A 56 -3.25 -6.57 -27.47
C LYS A 56 -4.26 -6.11 -28.54
N ASN A 57 -4.74 -4.87 -28.43
CA ASN A 57 -5.70 -4.31 -29.37
C ASN A 57 -5.00 -3.37 -30.36
N ARG A 58 -5.51 -3.34 -31.59
CA ARG A 58 -4.95 -2.55 -32.69
C ARG A 58 -6.00 -1.62 -33.26
N LYS A 59 -5.56 -0.44 -33.67
CA LYS A 59 -6.37 0.48 -34.45
C LYS A 59 -6.51 -0.02 -35.90
N ALA A 60 -7.41 0.60 -36.67
CA ALA A 60 -7.64 0.25 -38.07
C ALA A 60 -6.37 0.35 -38.94
N ASP A 61 -5.43 1.22 -38.58
CA ASP A 61 -4.13 1.37 -39.23
C ASP A 61 -3.07 0.34 -38.78
N GLY A 62 -3.45 -0.63 -37.93
CA GLY A 62 -2.56 -1.69 -37.39
C GLY A 62 -1.68 -1.22 -36.23
N THR A 63 -1.69 0.04 -35.83
CA THR A 63 -0.88 0.56 -34.71
C THR A 63 -1.53 0.26 -33.35
N PRO A 64 -0.75 0.09 -32.28
CA PRO A 64 -1.28 -0.10 -30.93
C PRO A 64 -1.98 1.19 -30.43
N TYR A 65 -2.93 1.01 -29.50
CA TYR A 65 -3.55 2.15 -28.84
C TYR A 65 -2.57 2.88 -27.91
N ASN A 66 -2.74 4.20 -27.83
CA ASN A 66 -2.01 5.06 -26.90
C ASN A 66 -3.02 5.73 -25.95
N ILE A 67 -2.95 5.39 -24.68
CA ILE A 67 -3.90 5.86 -23.66
C ILE A 67 -3.94 7.41 -23.53
N TYR A 68 -2.89 8.10 -23.94
CA TYR A 68 -2.78 9.56 -23.84
C TYR A 68 -3.19 10.33 -25.11
N ARG A 69 -3.18 9.67 -26.28
CA ARG A 69 -3.33 10.36 -27.56
C ARG A 69 -4.61 9.98 -28.31
N ASP A 70 -5.12 8.76 -28.07
CA ASP A 70 -6.18 8.21 -28.92
C ASP A 70 -7.61 8.51 -28.39
N GLY A 71 -7.73 9.36 -27.36
CA GLY A 71 -9.04 9.84 -26.86
C GLY A 71 -9.93 8.74 -26.29
N LEU A 72 -9.34 7.70 -25.69
CA LEU A 72 -10.07 6.57 -25.12
C LEU A 72 -11.06 7.02 -24.04
N LYS A 73 -12.29 6.56 -24.12
CA LYS A 73 -13.31 6.71 -23.06
C LYS A 73 -13.30 5.43 -22.23
N ILE A 74 -12.85 5.52 -20.98
CA ILE A 74 -12.73 4.38 -20.08
C ILE A 74 -13.81 4.47 -19.02
N TYR A 75 -14.78 3.56 -19.08
CA TYR A 75 -15.85 3.44 -18.10
C TYR A 75 -15.39 2.52 -16.97
N THR A 76 -15.58 2.95 -15.73
CA THR A 76 -15.16 2.21 -14.54
C THR A 76 -16.31 1.99 -13.58
N THR A 77 -16.12 1.14 -12.58
CA THR A 77 -17.09 0.87 -11.53
C THR A 77 -17.04 1.89 -10.38
N ILE A 78 -16.06 2.81 -10.40
CA ILE A 78 -15.91 3.86 -9.40
C ILE A 78 -17.15 4.75 -9.38
N ASN A 79 -17.71 4.93 -8.18
CA ASN A 79 -18.76 5.89 -7.92
C ASN A 79 -18.12 7.21 -7.47
N SER A 80 -18.31 8.29 -8.23
CA SER A 80 -17.65 9.57 -7.96
C SER A 80 -17.99 10.18 -6.60
N VAL A 81 -19.20 9.99 -6.11
CA VAL A 81 -19.64 10.48 -4.79
C VAL A 81 -18.96 9.68 -3.68
N MET A 82 -18.98 8.34 -3.77
CA MET A 82 -18.29 7.48 -2.81
C MET A 82 -16.77 7.71 -2.82
N GLN A 83 -16.17 7.92 -3.98
CA GLN A 83 -14.76 8.26 -4.10
C GLN A 83 -14.44 9.56 -3.36
N THR A 84 -15.23 10.59 -3.55
CA THR A 84 -15.07 11.89 -2.87
C THR A 84 -15.16 11.71 -1.35
N TYR A 85 -16.16 10.98 -0.87
CA TYR A 85 -16.30 10.71 0.57
C TYR A 85 -15.14 9.89 1.13
N ALA A 86 -14.65 8.89 0.40
CA ALA A 86 -13.51 8.08 0.81
C ALA A 86 -12.23 8.93 0.93
N GLU A 87 -11.94 9.77 -0.06
CA GLU A 87 -10.79 10.69 -0.04
C GLU A 87 -10.89 11.68 1.13
N GLN A 88 -12.06 12.27 1.34
CA GLN A 88 -12.30 13.20 2.45
C GLN A 88 -12.21 12.51 3.82
N ALA A 89 -12.74 11.29 3.96
CA ALA A 89 -12.69 10.54 5.21
C ALA A 89 -11.25 10.18 5.58
N VAL A 90 -10.47 9.67 4.63
CA VAL A 90 -9.04 9.37 4.84
C VAL A 90 -8.27 10.65 5.18
N GLN A 91 -8.45 11.72 4.41
CA GLN A 91 -7.80 13.01 4.64
C GLN A 91 -8.10 13.53 6.05
N ARG A 92 -9.37 13.58 6.44
CA ARG A 92 -9.82 14.08 7.74
C ARG A 92 -9.28 13.25 8.91
N GLN A 93 -9.34 11.92 8.80
CA GLN A 93 -8.84 11.02 9.85
C GLN A 93 -7.33 11.16 10.03
N MET A 94 -6.60 11.22 8.92
CA MET A 94 -5.15 11.38 8.96
C MET A 94 -4.73 12.74 9.50
N GLU A 95 -5.41 13.82 9.07
CA GLU A 95 -5.11 15.20 9.52
C GLU A 95 -5.39 15.40 11.00
N LYS A 96 -6.58 14.95 11.47
CA LYS A 96 -7.07 15.30 12.81
C LYS A 96 -6.62 14.34 13.89
N GLU A 97 -6.48 13.05 13.57
CA GLU A 97 -6.24 12.01 14.56
C GLU A 97 -4.87 11.36 14.48
N ILE A 98 -4.48 10.89 13.30
CA ILE A 98 -3.32 10.00 13.18
C ILE A 98 -2.01 10.81 13.11
N GLN A 99 -1.91 11.77 12.21
CA GLN A 99 -0.69 12.56 12.03
C GLN A 99 -0.28 13.33 13.28
N PRO A 100 -1.20 13.98 14.04
CA PRO A 100 -0.84 14.62 15.30
C PRO A 100 -0.24 13.67 16.34
N LYS A 101 -0.73 12.44 16.44
CA LYS A 101 -0.19 11.41 17.34
C LYS A 101 1.21 11.00 16.94
N MET A 102 1.44 10.78 15.63
CA MET A 102 2.77 10.50 15.09
C MET A 102 3.75 11.65 15.34
N ASP A 103 3.29 12.89 15.14
CA ASP A 103 4.10 14.08 15.39
C ASP A 103 4.45 14.26 16.88
N ALA A 104 3.53 13.89 17.78
CA ALA A 104 3.77 13.87 19.22
C ALA A 104 4.81 12.79 19.60
N GLN A 105 4.67 11.59 19.08
CA GLN A 105 5.64 10.50 19.27
C GLN A 105 7.03 10.90 18.77
N PHE A 106 7.12 11.48 17.59
CA PHE A 106 8.39 11.95 17.04
C PHE A 106 9.04 13.03 17.93
N ARG A 107 8.26 13.97 18.48
CA ARG A 107 8.79 14.97 19.43
C ARG A 107 9.36 14.34 20.70
N ALA A 108 8.73 13.25 21.17
CA ALA A 108 9.17 12.54 22.36
C ALA A 108 10.44 11.69 22.11
N THR A 109 10.44 10.91 21.01
CA THR A 109 11.51 9.95 20.73
C THR A 109 12.69 10.54 19.94
N LYS A 110 12.49 11.69 19.29
CA LYS A 110 13.45 12.34 18.37
C LYS A 110 13.89 11.47 17.18
N THR A 111 13.24 10.33 16.96
CA THR A 111 13.52 9.41 15.86
C THR A 111 12.24 8.85 15.26
N LEU A 112 12.28 8.54 13.96
CA LEU A 112 11.22 7.79 13.26
C LEU A 112 11.47 6.27 13.30
N PHE A 113 12.69 5.88 13.59
CA PHE A 113 13.16 4.50 13.49
C PHE A 113 13.44 3.96 14.90
N VAL A 114 12.37 3.76 15.66
CA VAL A 114 12.46 3.39 17.10
C VAL A 114 13.17 2.04 17.26
N ASP A 115 12.85 1.08 16.39
CA ASP A 115 13.35 -0.30 16.47
C ASP A 115 14.56 -0.57 15.56
N ALA A 116 15.10 0.46 14.89
CA ALA A 116 16.24 0.31 13.99
C ALA A 116 17.53 0.82 14.67
N ASP A 117 18.61 0.08 14.50
CA ASP A 117 19.94 0.53 14.89
C ASP A 117 20.46 1.65 13.97
N LYS A 118 21.65 2.17 14.28
CA LYS A 118 22.25 3.28 13.52
C LYS A 118 22.54 2.86 12.08
N GLU A 119 23.06 1.67 11.88
CA GLU A 119 23.45 1.18 10.56
C GLU A 119 22.24 1.02 9.65
N GLU A 120 21.17 0.46 10.17
CA GLU A 120 19.91 0.31 9.45
C GLU A 120 19.27 1.66 9.12
N ARG A 121 19.26 2.62 10.05
CA ARG A 121 18.80 3.99 9.79
C ARG A 121 19.57 4.65 8.66
N ASP A 122 20.90 4.54 8.70
CA ASP A 122 21.78 5.09 7.68
C ASP A 122 21.56 4.40 6.32
N ARG A 123 21.33 3.10 6.31
CA ARG A 123 20.97 2.33 5.10
C ARG A 123 19.65 2.82 4.49
N ILE A 124 18.61 2.99 5.32
CA ILE A 124 17.31 3.48 4.88
C ILE A 124 17.42 4.89 4.28
N MET A 125 18.20 5.76 4.91
CA MET A 125 18.39 7.13 4.43
C MET A 125 19.21 7.19 3.14
N ARG A 126 20.31 6.44 3.05
CA ARG A 126 21.10 6.33 1.80
C ARG A 126 20.26 5.83 0.64
N HIS A 127 19.43 4.81 0.88
CA HIS A 127 18.51 4.29 -0.13
C HIS A 127 17.53 5.38 -0.59
N ALA A 128 16.89 6.08 0.35
CA ALA A 128 15.93 7.13 0.03
C ALA A 128 16.55 8.30 -0.75
N VAL A 129 17.79 8.69 -0.42
CA VAL A 129 18.56 9.69 -1.18
C VAL A 129 18.78 9.21 -2.61
N ARG A 130 19.29 7.99 -2.80
CA ARG A 130 19.61 7.43 -4.15
C ARG A 130 18.38 7.29 -5.04
N TYR A 131 17.21 7.04 -4.48
CA TYR A 131 15.95 6.89 -5.22
C TYR A 131 15.18 8.21 -5.41
N SER A 132 15.71 9.34 -4.93
CA SER A 132 15.11 10.65 -5.16
C SER A 132 15.37 11.17 -6.56
N ASP A 133 14.44 11.98 -7.10
CA ASP A 133 14.60 12.61 -8.41
C ASP A 133 15.84 13.51 -8.44
N ARG A 134 16.07 14.31 -7.40
CA ARG A 134 17.24 15.18 -7.27
C ARG A 134 18.56 14.40 -7.41
N TYR A 135 18.67 13.23 -6.77
CA TYR A 135 19.90 12.41 -6.92
C TYR A 135 20.08 11.96 -8.37
N ARG A 136 19.01 11.48 -9.00
CA ARG A 136 19.04 11.02 -10.40
C ARG A 136 19.40 12.15 -11.36
N GLU A 137 18.81 13.32 -11.19
CA GLU A 137 19.11 14.51 -12.00
C GLU A 137 20.58 14.94 -11.86
N MET A 138 21.10 15.02 -10.63
CA MET A 138 22.50 15.35 -10.39
C MET A 138 23.46 14.31 -10.97
N LYS A 139 23.13 13.02 -10.85
CA LYS A 139 23.91 11.94 -11.48
C LYS A 139 23.91 12.05 -13.01
N HIS A 140 22.77 12.32 -13.61
CA HIS A 140 22.67 12.55 -15.06
C HIS A 140 23.46 13.79 -15.50
N ALA A 141 23.56 14.80 -14.66
CA ALA A 141 24.40 15.98 -14.90
C ALA A 141 25.92 15.73 -14.66
N GLY A 142 26.31 14.50 -14.28
CA GLY A 142 27.69 14.11 -14.07
C GLY A 142 28.26 14.39 -12.66
N ALA A 143 27.43 14.80 -11.70
CA ALA A 143 27.88 15.10 -10.35
C ALA A 143 28.46 13.86 -9.62
N GLY A 144 29.56 14.07 -8.88
CA GLY A 144 30.17 13.07 -8.03
C GLY A 144 29.43 12.85 -6.71
N GLU A 145 29.67 11.70 -6.05
CA GLU A 145 28.99 11.36 -4.77
C GLU A 145 29.22 12.42 -3.67
N LYS A 146 30.42 13.00 -3.60
CA LYS A 146 30.74 14.06 -2.63
C LYS A 146 29.92 15.32 -2.86
N GLU A 147 29.79 15.73 -4.11
CA GLU A 147 29.02 16.90 -4.52
C GLU A 147 27.52 16.69 -4.25
N ILE A 148 26.99 15.51 -4.60
CA ILE A 148 25.59 15.16 -4.33
C ILE A 148 25.31 15.19 -2.82
N ASN A 149 26.16 14.56 -2.00
CA ASN A 149 25.96 14.58 -0.55
C ASN A 149 25.98 16.01 0.02
N ALA A 150 26.94 16.85 -0.43
CA ALA A 150 26.98 18.25 0.00
C ALA A 150 25.71 19.03 -0.40
N ALA A 151 25.16 18.77 -1.61
CA ALA A 151 23.90 19.37 -2.06
C ALA A 151 22.70 18.90 -1.23
N PHE A 152 22.71 17.66 -0.74
CA PHE A 152 21.66 17.13 0.12
C PHE A 152 21.69 17.67 1.56
N ASP A 153 22.82 18.20 1.99
CA ASP A 153 23.00 18.82 3.32
C ASP A 153 22.88 20.35 3.29
N LYS A 154 22.76 20.96 2.11
CA LYS A 154 22.58 22.40 1.95
C LYS A 154 21.10 22.80 1.95
N PRO A 155 20.65 23.71 2.84
CA PRO A 155 19.28 24.20 2.83
C PRO A 155 18.90 24.87 1.52
N CYS A 156 17.69 24.59 1.05
CA CYS A 156 17.09 25.24 -0.12
C CYS A 156 15.58 25.38 0.06
N ASN A 157 14.96 26.28 -0.70
CA ASN A 157 13.50 26.41 -0.69
C ASN A 157 12.86 25.17 -1.30
N MET A 158 11.97 24.55 -0.55
CA MET A 158 11.29 23.32 -0.93
C MET A 158 9.81 23.41 -0.62
N ARG A 159 9.00 22.82 -1.47
CA ARG A 159 7.58 22.61 -1.21
C ARG A 159 7.36 21.17 -0.72
N VAL A 160 6.77 21.05 0.46
CA VAL A 160 6.52 19.75 1.09
C VAL A 160 5.04 19.54 1.34
N PHE A 161 4.64 18.27 1.31
CA PHE A 161 3.28 17.86 1.63
C PHE A 161 3.04 17.92 3.14
N THR A 162 1.87 18.39 3.53
CA THR A 162 1.26 18.16 4.85
C THR A 162 -0.23 17.86 4.67
N TYR A 163 -0.86 17.23 5.65
CA TYR A 163 -2.32 17.01 5.60
C TYR A 163 -3.15 18.30 5.67
N LYS A 164 -2.52 19.43 6.04
CA LYS A 164 -3.14 20.79 5.99
C LYS A 164 -2.90 21.51 4.66
N GLY A 165 -2.29 20.83 3.70
CA GLY A 165 -1.90 21.40 2.42
C GLY A 165 -0.40 21.44 2.20
N GLU A 166 0.00 21.89 1.02
CA GLU A 166 1.42 22.08 0.67
C GLU A 166 1.98 23.27 1.45
N ARG A 167 3.25 23.18 1.85
CA ARG A 167 3.96 24.24 2.55
C ARG A 167 5.32 24.49 1.93
N ASP A 168 5.58 25.75 1.61
CA ASP A 168 6.92 26.21 1.23
C ASP A 168 7.78 26.40 2.49
N THR A 169 8.98 25.89 2.49
CA THR A 169 9.87 25.88 3.65
C THR A 169 11.33 25.82 3.22
N LEU A 170 12.21 26.40 4.05
CA LEU A 170 13.66 26.28 3.89
C LEU A 170 14.13 25.07 4.71
N MET A 171 14.63 24.06 4.03
CA MET A 171 15.18 22.86 4.68
C MET A 171 16.18 22.18 3.77
N THR A 172 16.96 21.23 4.31
CA THR A 172 17.83 20.40 3.50
C THR A 172 17.01 19.35 2.72
N PRO A 173 17.46 18.90 1.52
CA PRO A 173 16.85 17.78 0.85
C PRO A 173 16.76 16.51 1.71
N ARG A 174 17.73 16.29 2.59
CA ARG A 174 17.73 15.17 3.54
C ARG A 174 16.60 15.30 4.59
N ASP A 175 16.40 16.51 5.13
CA ASP A 175 15.29 16.78 6.06
C ASP A 175 13.94 16.65 5.36
N SER A 176 13.83 17.04 4.10
CA SER A 176 12.63 16.83 3.29
C SER A 176 12.29 15.34 3.14
N ILE A 177 13.28 14.48 2.94
CA ILE A 177 13.08 13.03 2.92
C ILE A 177 12.56 12.53 4.27
N LEU A 178 13.17 12.96 5.39
CA LEU A 178 12.70 12.62 6.74
C LEU A 178 11.28 13.14 7.01
N HIS A 179 10.98 14.36 6.57
CA HIS A 179 9.65 14.93 6.66
C HIS A 179 8.61 14.03 5.97
N HIS A 180 8.85 13.63 4.71
CA HIS A 180 7.92 12.78 3.98
C HIS A 180 7.84 11.34 4.53
N LYS A 181 8.93 10.82 5.13
CA LYS A 181 8.90 9.53 5.85
C LYS A 181 8.06 9.59 7.12
N ARG A 182 7.93 10.75 7.76
CA ARG A 182 7.09 10.97 8.94
C ARG A 182 5.60 11.08 8.62
N ILE A 183 5.25 11.37 7.38
CA ILE A 183 3.84 11.41 6.96
C ILE A 183 3.27 10.00 7.02
N MET A 184 2.30 9.82 7.90
CA MET A 184 1.54 8.58 8.01
C MET A 184 0.72 8.35 6.74
N ARG A 185 0.56 7.11 6.33
CA ARG A 185 -0.13 6.76 5.09
C ARG A 185 -1.24 5.77 5.38
N ALA A 186 -2.38 5.98 4.73
CA ALA A 186 -3.50 5.06 4.75
C ALA A 186 -3.99 4.80 3.35
N ALA A 187 -4.59 3.64 3.15
CA ALA A 187 -5.31 3.26 1.95
C ALA A 187 -6.72 2.81 2.32
N MET A 188 -7.66 2.97 1.41
CA MET A 188 -9.03 2.52 1.56
C MET A 188 -9.56 2.04 0.22
N VAL A 189 -10.19 0.86 0.23
CA VAL A 189 -10.93 0.32 -0.92
C VAL A 189 -12.34 -0.01 -0.46
N SER A 190 -13.33 0.45 -1.22
CA SER A 190 -14.73 0.10 -1.01
C SER A 190 -15.22 -0.74 -2.17
N LEU A 191 -15.78 -1.91 -1.85
CA LEU A 191 -16.31 -2.85 -2.82
C LEU A 191 -17.80 -3.05 -2.60
N ASP A 192 -18.51 -3.32 -3.68
CA ASP A 192 -19.86 -3.82 -3.64
C ASP A 192 -19.82 -5.33 -3.33
N PRO A 193 -20.40 -5.80 -2.22
CA PRO A 193 -20.29 -7.20 -1.82
C PRO A 193 -21.00 -8.17 -2.75
N ALA A 194 -22.01 -7.71 -3.50
CA ALA A 194 -22.76 -8.56 -4.43
C ALA A 194 -22.03 -8.79 -5.75
N THR A 195 -21.27 -7.79 -6.22
CA THR A 195 -20.64 -7.80 -7.54
C THR A 195 -19.11 -7.86 -7.48
N GLY A 196 -18.49 -7.56 -6.32
CA GLY A 196 -17.06 -7.38 -6.18
C GLY A 196 -16.54 -6.07 -6.83
N PHE A 197 -17.41 -5.23 -7.37
CA PHE A 197 -17.00 -4.01 -8.06
C PHE A 197 -16.43 -2.97 -7.10
N VAL A 198 -15.26 -2.44 -7.45
CA VAL A 198 -14.63 -1.35 -6.70
C VAL A 198 -15.42 -0.06 -6.89
N LYS A 199 -15.96 0.50 -5.82
CA LYS A 199 -16.75 1.73 -5.80
C LYS A 199 -15.95 2.96 -5.40
N ALA A 200 -14.92 2.78 -4.54
CA ALA A 200 -13.99 3.84 -4.19
C ALA A 200 -12.58 3.25 -3.94
N TYR A 201 -11.55 4.04 -4.28
CA TYR A 201 -10.17 3.60 -4.20
C TYR A 201 -9.24 4.76 -3.80
N VAL A 202 -8.67 4.68 -2.60
CA VAL A 202 -7.68 5.62 -2.08
C VAL A 202 -6.39 4.85 -1.82
N GLY A 203 -5.38 5.04 -2.65
CA GLY A 203 -4.11 4.31 -2.54
C GLY A 203 -3.06 4.99 -1.65
N GLY A 204 -3.31 6.23 -1.23
CA GLY A 204 -2.38 6.99 -0.39
C GLY A 204 -2.78 8.44 -0.22
N PRO A 205 -1.99 9.25 0.51
CA PRO A 205 -2.37 10.61 0.89
C PRO A 205 -2.38 11.61 -0.26
N ASN A 206 -1.44 11.51 -1.18
CA ASN A 206 -1.32 12.42 -2.32
C ASN A 206 -0.39 11.82 -3.38
N PHE A 207 -0.88 11.56 -4.56
CA PHE A 207 -0.13 10.87 -5.62
C PHE A 207 1.05 11.69 -6.16
N ARG A 208 1.05 13.02 -6.05
CA ARG A 208 2.17 13.86 -6.45
C ARG A 208 3.43 13.57 -5.63
N TYR A 209 3.27 13.39 -4.31
CA TYR A 209 4.37 13.19 -3.34
C TYR A 209 4.62 11.72 -3.00
N PHE A 210 3.60 10.87 -3.10
CA PHE A 210 3.65 9.47 -2.68
C PHE A 210 3.15 8.58 -3.81
N LYS A 211 4.06 8.12 -4.65
CA LYS A 211 3.73 7.28 -5.83
C LYS A 211 3.39 5.84 -5.46
N TYR A 212 3.81 5.39 -4.28
CA TYR A 212 3.58 4.03 -3.83
C TYR A 212 2.11 3.83 -3.45
N ASP A 213 1.43 2.94 -4.16
CA ASP A 213 0.04 2.59 -3.91
C ASP A 213 -0.07 1.60 -2.76
N MET A 214 -0.51 2.08 -1.60
CA MET A 214 -0.64 1.27 -0.39
C MET A 214 -1.77 0.23 -0.50
N ALA A 215 -2.78 0.47 -1.34
CA ALA A 215 -3.89 -0.46 -1.50
C ALA A 215 -3.50 -1.69 -2.33
N LYS A 216 -2.70 -1.51 -3.40
CA LYS A 216 -2.28 -2.61 -4.28
C LYS A 216 -0.91 -3.16 -3.95
N GLN A 217 0.06 -2.28 -3.65
CA GLN A 217 1.46 -2.68 -3.46
C GLN A 217 1.85 -2.87 -2.00
N GLY A 218 1.05 -2.35 -1.07
CA GLY A 218 1.32 -2.37 0.37
C GLY A 218 1.28 -3.78 0.93
N LYS A 219 2.46 -4.35 1.22
CA LYS A 219 2.55 -5.62 1.94
C LYS A 219 2.65 -5.36 3.43
N ARG A 220 1.75 -5.93 4.21
CA ARG A 220 1.69 -5.83 5.68
C ARG A 220 1.37 -7.19 6.27
N GLN A 221 1.84 -7.40 7.49
CA GLN A 221 1.42 -8.57 8.27
C GLN A 221 -0.10 -8.49 8.49
N ILE A 222 -0.80 -9.53 8.06
CA ILE A 222 -2.25 -9.55 8.07
C ILE A 222 -2.83 -9.61 9.49
N GLY A 223 -2.13 -10.27 10.42
CA GLY A 223 -2.56 -10.43 11.80
C GLY A 223 -4.00 -10.96 11.90
N SER A 224 -4.74 -10.49 12.88
CA SER A 224 -6.12 -10.93 13.14
C SER A 224 -7.13 -10.59 12.04
N THR A 225 -6.77 -9.78 11.05
CA THR A 225 -7.65 -9.52 9.90
C THR A 225 -7.81 -10.73 8.99
N ILE A 226 -7.00 -11.79 9.16
CA ILE A 226 -7.19 -13.09 8.49
C ILE A 226 -8.37 -13.87 9.05
N LYS A 227 -8.77 -13.64 10.31
CA LYS A 227 -9.74 -14.47 11.01
C LYS A 227 -11.10 -14.61 10.31
N PRO A 228 -11.71 -13.55 9.74
CA PRO A 228 -12.95 -13.72 8.98
C PRO A 228 -12.82 -14.76 7.87
N PHE A 229 -11.67 -14.81 7.17
CA PHE A 229 -11.44 -15.79 6.11
C PHE A 229 -11.27 -17.20 6.67
N VAL A 230 -10.51 -17.38 7.76
CA VAL A 230 -10.34 -18.66 8.43
C VAL A 230 -11.68 -19.19 8.96
N TYR A 231 -12.50 -18.35 9.58
CA TYR A 231 -13.82 -18.73 10.08
C TYR A 231 -14.80 -19.06 8.94
N THR A 232 -14.74 -18.32 7.83
CA THR A 232 -15.53 -18.62 6.62
C THR A 232 -15.15 -20.01 6.08
N PHE A 233 -13.85 -20.27 5.95
CA PHE A 233 -13.35 -21.58 5.53
C PHE A 233 -13.82 -22.70 6.48
N ALA A 234 -13.73 -22.49 7.77
CA ALA A 234 -14.17 -23.46 8.78
C ALA A 234 -15.68 -23.77 8.69
N ILE A 235 -16.49 -22.76 8.39
CA ILE A 235 -17.95 -22.95 8.21
C ILE A 235 -18.23 -23.67 6.88
N ASP A 236 -17.61 -23.24 5.80
CA ASP A 236 -17.91 -23.72 4.46
C ASP A 236 -17.35 -25.14 4.19
N HIS A 237 -16.11 -25.41 4.60
CA HIS A 237 -15.41 -26.66 4.29
C HIS A 237 -15.39 -27.68 5.42
N LEU A 238 -15.40 -27.23 6.70
CA LEU A 238 -15.35 -28.13 7.85
C LEU A 238 -16.72 -28.39 8.46
N GLY A 239 -17.79 -27.82 7.92
CA GLY A 239 -19.16 -27.98 8.42
C GLY A 239 -19.39 -27.40 9.80
N LEU A 240 -18.52 -26.51 10.28
CA LEU A 240 -18.71 -25.83 11.56
C LEU A 240 -19.84 -24.79 11.44
N THR A 241 -20.38 -24.42 12.60
CA THR A 241 -21.38 -23.35 12.67
C THR A 241 -20.90 -22.26 13.63
N PRO A 242 -21.43 -21.05 13.57
CA PRO A 242 -21.13 -20.02 14.57
C PRO A 242 -21.40 -20.43 16.01
N CYS A 243 -22.24 -21.45 16.21
CA CYS A 243 -22.62 -22.00 17.54
C CYS A 243 -21.80 -23.26 17.91
N THR A 244 -20.94 -23.77 17.04
CA THR A 244 -20.06 -24.90 17.35
C THR A 244 -19.19 -24.54 18.56
N MET A 245 -19.20 -25.44 19.57
CA MET A 245 -18.47 -25.21 20.80
C MET A 245 -17.02 -25.64 20.68
N VAL A 246 -16.11 -24.75 21.03
CA VAL A 246 -14.65 -24.93 20.95
C VAL A 246 -14.05 -24.61 22.33
N PRO A 247 -13.11 -25.41 22.85
CA PRO A 247 -12.49 -25.12 24.14
C PRO A 247 -11.54 -23.92 24.04
N ASN A 248 -11.58 -23.05 25.02
CA ASN A 248 -10.65 -21.92 25.12
C ASN A 248 -9.35 -22.37 25.81
N LEU A 249 -8.50 -23.06 25.04
CA LEU A 249 -7.21 -23.61 25.46
C LEU A 249 -6.09 -23.12 24.53
N PRO A 250 -4.85 -23.05 25.02
CA PRO A 250 -3.70 -22.79 24.15
C PRO A 250 -3.58 -23.90 23.11
N THR A 251 -3.43 -23.50 21.85
CA THR A 251 -3.22 -24.44 20.74
C THR A 251 -1.75 -24.43 20.34
N THR A 252 -1.18 -25.61 20.14
CA THR A 252 0.16 -25.78 19.59
C THR A 252 0.07 -26.50 18.24
N ILE A 253 0.69 -25.92 17.22
CA ILE A 253 0.70 -26.46 15.86
C ILE A 253 2.13 -26.93 15.56
N GLU A 254 2.25 -28.18 15.15
CA GLU A 254 3.51 -28.68 14.60
C GLU A 254 3.67 -28.18 13.15
N THR A 255 4.76 -27.48 12.92
CA THR A 255 5.06 -26.97 11.57
C THR A 255 5.70 -28.08 10.73
N ALA A 256 5.65 -27.94 9.40
CA ALA A 256 6.25 -28.87 8.46
C ALA A 256 7.76 -29.12 8.69
N ASN A 257 8.43 -28.20 9.40
CA ASN A 257 9.86 -28.31 9.74
C ASN A 257 10.09 -28.99 11.11
N GLY A 258 9.06 -29.58 11.73
CA GLY A 258 9.16 -30.27 13.03
C GLY A 258 9.31 -29.32 14.23
N THR A 259 9.09 -28.01 14.05
CA THR A 259 9.07 -27.06 15.17
C THR A 259 7.65 -26.85 15.66
N ALA A 260 7.46 -26.85 16.98
CA ALA A 260 6.17 -26.53 17.60
C ALA A 260 5.98 -25.00 17.64
N TRP A 261 4.85 -24.53 17.20
CA TRP A 261 4.47 -23.12 17.25
C TRP A 261 3.10 -22.94 17.94
N SER A 262 3.06 -22.04 18.92
CA SER A 262 1.83 -21.67 19.61
C SER A 262 1.53 -20.20 19.36
N PRO A 263 0.35 -19.87 18.81
CA PRO A 263 -0.07 -18.49 18.64
C PRO A 263 -0.17 -17.81 20.00
N LYS A 264 0.41 -16.62 20.11
CA LYS A 264 0.32 -15.80 21.33
C LYS A 264 -0.90 -14.89 21.26
N GLU A 265 -1.62 -14.79 22.36
CA GLU A 265 -2.69 -13.81 22.50
C GLU A 265 -2.13 -12.39 22.63
N ALA A 266 -2.87 -11.40 22.14
CA ALA A 266 -2.54 -10.00 22.34
C ALA A 266 -3.01 -9.56 23.75
N GLY A 267 -2.05 -9.20 24.61
CA GLY A 267 -2.31 -8.80 25.99
C GLY A 267 -2.36 -9.98 27.00
N ASN A 268 -2.72 -9.68 28.23
CA ASN A 268 -2.90 -10.69 29.29
C ASN A 268 -4.27 -11.33 29.15
N VAL A 269 -4.34 -12.42 28.42
CA VAL A 269 -5.57 -13.17 28.21
C VAL A 269 -5.45 -14.52 28.92
N GLU A 270 -6.40 -14.81 29.78
CA GLU A 270 -6.49 -16.09 30.47
C GLU A 270 -7.22 -17.12 29.61
N TYR A 271 -6.72 -18.35 29.64
CA TYR A 271 -7.38 -19.52 29.10
C TYR A 271 -8.18 -20.16 30.23
N ASP A 272 -9.50 -20.14 30.13
CA ASP A 272 -10.41 -20.64 31.15
C ASP A 272 -10.74 -22.13 30.98
N GLY A 273 -10.32 -22.75 29.86
CA GLY A 273 -10.62 -24.15 29.57
C GLY A 273 -12.09 -24.46 29.25
N VAL A 274 -12.94 -23.44 29.26
CA VAL A 274 -14.38 -23.59 29.05
C VAL A 274 -14.70 -23.67 27.57
N LEU A 275 -15.76 -24.39 27.20
CA LEU A 275 -16.32 -24.44 25.87
C LEU A 275 -17.05 -23.12 25.55
N HIS A 276 -16.61 -22.44 24.48
CA HIS A 276 -17.26 -21.24 23.96
C HIS A 276 -17.72 -21.45 22.51
N PRO A 277 -18.82 -20.81 22.09
CA PRO A 277 -19.25 -20.89 20.69
C PRO A 277 -18.22 -20.21 19.78
N LEU A 278 -18.04 -20.73 18.56
CA LEU A 278 -17.07 -20.24 17.56
C LEU A 278 -17.17 -18.73 17.35
N LYS A 279 -18.40 -18.18 17.28
CA LYS A 279 -18.64 -16.73 17.18
C LYS A 279 -18.03 -15.91 18.32
N TRP A 280 -17.93 -16.48 19.54
CA TRP A 280 -17.29 -15.81 20.68
C TRP A 280 -15.77 -15.67 20.43
N GLY A 281 -15.13 -16.72 19.91
CA GLY A 281 -13.70 -16.69 19.56
C GLY A 281 -13.38 -15.58 18.56
N LEU A 282 -14.19 -15.43 17.50
CA LEU A 282 -14.05 -14.34 16.55
C LEU A 282 -14.26 -12.97 17.19
N ALA A 283 -15.34 -12.80 17.96
CA ALA A 283 -15.68 -11.53 18.62
C ALA A 283 -14.60 -11.06 19.61
N ARG A 284 -13.91 -12.01 20.26
CA ARG A 284 -12.81 -11.75 21.20
C ARG A 284 -11.43 -11.78 20.52
N SER A 285 -11.39 -12.05 19.23
CA SER A 285 -10.14 -12.18 18.47
C SER A 285 -9.15 -13.21 19.08
N ARG A 286 -9.68 -14.34 19.59
CA ARG A 286 -8.87 -15.41 20.20
C ARG A 286 -7.96 -16.08 19.17
N ASN A 287 -6.81 -16.57 19.62
CA ASN A 287 -5.79 -17.26 18.82
C ASN A 287 -5.66 -18.74 19.22
N ASN A 288 -6.75 -19.38 19.58
CA ASN A 288 -6.84 -20.78 19.97
C ASN A 288 -7.54 -21.63 18.90
#